data_a326b8e4110beef8fe5d94191941d4e4
#
_entry.id   a326b8e4110beef8fe5d94191941d4e4
#
_cell.length_a   1.000
_cell.length_b   1.000
_cell.length_c   1.000
_cell.angle_alpha   90.00
_cell.angle_beta   90.00
_cell.angle_gamma   90.00
#
_symmetry.space_group_name_H-M   'P 1'
#
loop_
_entity.id
_entity.type
_entity.pdbx_description
1 polymer ?
#
loop_
_entity_poly.entity_id
_entity_poly.type
_entity_poly.pdbx_seq_one_letter_code
_entity_poly.pdbx_strand_id
1 'polypeptide(L)'
;MSLKRLALGAAISVLALSTAAQAGIPNRIDVSPVAVTAKASALPKDWNRTAAFMEIFVRSYKDSDGDGVGDFNGLTSQLDYLHDLGVTGIWLMPMMPSEDGDHGYAVNDYRAVNPDYGTMADFERFVQEAHKRGIGVILDFVVNHSGSGNAIFQDAARSKASPYRDWYVFADKNPGWYNEKMRGVSGAFYNDPWKPVSKTVPGGVGLYYGVFSDSMPDMNLKNPKVIAYLQDTMRFWMNKGVDGFRLDAVTMLIEDGPKAYFNNPANPGIVAKLRRTLDEYDNRYMICEASEGADMYVKACSAFAYGVQGAIIDSAKKGALQAPLVKQLANPNRDLMPLALQSHDAYVGDRLMNQFGVNDTADYKLSAAISILASSTPFAYYGEEIGMSNGGVFNDPGIRSPMSWTGYPRTAGFTTGKPYRDVAINVASQNVAIEAGDPNSLLEYYRALYTLRRDHPVFGTGEMIVQSNAGDPALVFTRTGSDDEAAVLVNLSDAPQSLSATVGEGRFVQSLHVVGETPPPPIASESGKLIVTVPAKTTWVFTKSR
;
A
#
# COMPACT_ATOMS: atom_id res chain seq x y z
N MET A 1 -16.73 24.56 78.03
CA MET A 1 -17.54 23.36 78.24
C MET A 1 -18.06 22.85 76.89
N SER A 2 -17.89 21.60 76.66
CA SER A 2 -18.43 20.72 75.61
C SER A 2 -17.73 20.73 74.26
N LEU A 3 -16.84 19.74 74.09
CA LEU A 3 -16.30 19.21 72.84
C LEU A 3 -17.38 18.49 72.06
N LYS A 4 -17.53 18.81 70.79
CA LYS A 4 -18.18 17.88 69.85
C LYS A 4 -17.13 17.38 68.86
N ARG A 5 -16.93 16.04 68.88
CA ARG A 5 -16.08 15.29 67.95
C ARG A 5 -16.74 15.25 66.58
N LEU A 6 -16.03 15.69 65.53
CA LEU A 6 -16.37 15.36 64.16
C LEU A 6 -15.64 14.04 63.79
N ALA A 7 -16.41 13.08 63.41
CA ALA A 7 -15.90 11.84 62.79
C ALA A 7 -15.67 12.09 61.31
N LEU A 8 -14.41 11.93 60.87
CA LEU A 8 -14.01 11.92 59.44
C LEU A 8 -14.23 10.53 58.89
N GLY A 9 -15.24 10.37 58.05
CA GLY A 9 -15.44 9.14 57.28
C GLY A 9 -14.52 9.14 56.07
N ALA A 10 -13.51 8.25 56.07
CA ALA A 10 -12.66 8.01 54.92
C ALA A 10 -13.43 7.13 53.93
N ALA A 11 -13.86 7.66 52.81
CA ALA A 11 -14.35 6.91 51.69
C ALA A 11 -13.16 6.32 50.93
N ILE A 12 -12.96 5.01 51.03
CA ILE A 12 -11.99 4.26 50.20
C ILE A 12 -12.64 4.08 48.84
N SER A 13 -12.21 4.86 47.86
CA SER A 13 -12.52 4.63 46.44
C SER A 13 -11.68 3.45 45.97
N VAL A 14 -12.31 2.30 45.80
CA VAL A 14 -11.73 1.15 45.12
C VAL A 14 -11.70 1.52 43.63
N LEU A 15 -10.51 1.92 43.11
CA LEU A 15 -10.26 1.92 41.68
C LEU A 15 -10.27 0.46 41.20
N ALA A 16 -11.34 0.07 40.53
CA ALA A 16 -11.34 -1.13 39.71
C ALA A 16 -10.44 -0.88 38.51
N LEU A 17 -9.18 -1.30 38.59
CA LEU A 17 -8.36 -1.50 37.40
C LEU A 17 -9.02 -2.61 36.58
N SER A 18 -9.72 -2.25 35.52
CA SER A 18 -10.08 -3.18 34.47
C SER A 18 -8.76 -3.59 33.77
N THR A 19 -8.16 -4.67 34.21
CA THR A 19 -7.22 -5.43 33.40
C THR A 19 -8.03 -5.98 32.23
N ALA A 20 -8.04 -5.29 31.09
CA ALA A 20 -8.38 -5.93 29.83
C ALA A 20 -7.42 -7.14 29.74
N ALA A 21 -7.98 -8.33 29.87
CA ALA A 21 -7.26 -9.54 29.62
C ALA A 21 -6.86 -9.48 28.13
N GLN A 22 -5.60 -9.14 27.86
CA GLN A 22 -4.99 -9.39 26.57
C GLN A 22 -5.17 -10.89 26.33
N ALA A 23 -6.14 -11.25 25.47
CA ALA A 23 -6.35 -12.62 25.06
C ALA A 23 -5.02 -13.07 24.44
N GLY A 24 -4.28 -13.90 25.18
CA GLY A 24 -2.98 -14.37 24.75
C GLY A 24 -3.12 -15.02 23.38
N ILE A 25 -2.39 -14.52 22.40
CA ILE A 25 -2.28 -15.12 21.05
C ILE A 25 -2.02 -16.61 21.28
N PRO A 26 -2.82 -17.52 20.69
CA PRO A 26 -2.62 -18.95 20.89
C PRO A 26 -1.21 -19.33 20.47
N ASN A 27 -0.38 -19.77 21.40
CA ASN A 27 1.03 -20.11 21.18
C ASN A 27 1.13 -21.49 20.50
N ARG A 28 0.35 -21.68 19.40
CA ARG A 28 0.24 -22.92 18.65
C ARG A 28 1.03 -22.84 17.35
N ILE A 29 1.97 -23.77 17.18
CA ILE A 29 2.63 -23.98 15.90
C ILE A 29 1.66 -24.76 14.99
N ASP A 30 1.22 -24.11 13.91
CA ASP A 30 0.46 -24.74 12.84
C ASP A 30 1.24 -24.64 11.51
N VAL A 31 1.87 -25.72 11.14
CA VAL A 31 2.62 -25.89 9.88
C VAL A 31 1.96 -26.95 8.99
N SER A 32 0.67 -27.21 9.21
CA SER A 32 -0.08 -28.21 8.43
C SER A 32 -0.16 -27.81 6.95
N PRO A 33 -0.04 -28.78 6.03
CA PRO A 33 -0.27 -28.55 4.61
C PRO A 33 -1.69 -28.08 4.33
N VAL A 34 -1.84 -27.18 3.36
CA VAL A 34 -3.13 -26.64 2.93
C VAL A 34 -3.37 -26.99 1.47
N ALA A 35 -4.46 -27.73 1.19
CA ALA A 35 -4.88 -28.03 -0.16
C ALA A 35 -5.66 -26.88 -0.79
N VAL A 36 -5.68 -26.81 -2.12
CA VAL A 36 -6.55 -25.90 -2.89
C VAL A 36 -8.00 -26.33 -2.75
N THR A 37 -8.87 -25.49 -2.20
CA THR A 37 -10.31 -25.77 -2.03
C THR A 37 -11.24 -24.75 -2.69
N ALA A 38 -10.75 -23.55 -3.00
CA ALA A 38 -11.50 -22.46 -3.62
C ALA A 38 -10.72 -21.87 -4.81
N LYS A 39 -10.57 -22.67 -5.88
CA LYS A 39 -9.74 -22.31 -7.04
C LYS A 39 -10.29 -21.09 -7.81
N ALA A 40 -11.62 -21.06 -8.02
CA ALA A 40 -12.27 -20.04 -8.83
C ALA A 40 -12.15 -18.63 -8.23
N SER A 41 -12.04 -17.64 -9.09
CA SER A 41 -12.09 -16.23 -8.71
C SER A 41 -13.54 -15.74 -8.67
N ALA A 42 -13.85 -14.88 -7.71
CA ALA A 42 -15.10 -14.13 -7.65
C ALA A 42 -15.11 -12.92 -8.63
N LEU A 43 -13.93 -12.53 -9.13
CA LEU A 43 -13.73 -11.34 -9.95
C LEU A 43 -13.63 -11.68 -11.45
N PRO A 44 -13.90 -10.73 -12.35
CA PRO A 44 -13.73 -10.90 -13.78
C PRO A 44 -12.30 -11.29 -14.15
N LYS A 45 -12.15 -11.98 -15.29
CA LYS A 45 -10.83 -12.34 -15.80
C LYS A 45 -9.98 -11.08 -16.00
N ASP A 46 -8.71 -11.16 -15.58
CA ASP A 46 -7.72 -10.08 -15.69
C ASP A 46 -8.16 -8.77 -14.98
N TRP A 47 -9.02 -8.86 -13.96
CA TRP A 47 -9.54 -7.72 -13.19
C TRP A 47 -8.43 -6.77 -12.72
N ASN A 48 -7.30 -7.30 -12.30
CA ASN A 48 -6.17 -6.54 -11.81
C ASN A 48 -5.55 -5.60 -12.86
N ARG A 49 -5.69 -5.89 -14.17
CA ARG A 49 -5.14 -5.05 -15.24
C ARG A 49 -5.87 -3.73 -15.38
N THR A 50 -7.15 -3.70 -15.03
CA THR A 50 -7.96 -2.47 -15.05
C THR A 50 -8.21 -1.90 -13.66
N ALA A 51 -7.74 -2.61 -12.61
CA ALA A 51 -7.96 -2.21 -11.23
C ALA A 51 -7.26 -0.88 -10.91
N ALA A 52 -7.93 -0.10 -10.05
CA ALA A 52 -7.37 1.00 -9.31
C ALA A 52 -7.32 0.59 -7.85
N PHE A 53 -6.11 0.46 -7.30
CA PHE A 53 -5.92 -0.01 -5.93
C PHE A 53 -5.84 1.13 -4.94
N MET A 54 -6.42 0.89 -3.76
CA MET A 54 -6.14 1.69 -2.56
C MET A 54 -5.43 0.82 -1.52
N GLU A 55 -4.28 1.28 -1.06
CA GLU A 55 -3.59 0.73 0.10
C GLU A 55 -4.29 1.20 1.36
N ILE A 56 -4.72 0.26 2.21
CA ILE A 56 -5.48 0.53 3.43
C ILE A 56 -4.79 -0.07 4.65
N PHE A 57 -4.59 0.77 5.66
CA PHE A 57 -4.21 0.37 7.01
C PHE A 57 -5.48 0.20 7.85
N VAL A 58 -5.89 -1.03 8.14
CA VAL A 58 -7.14 -1.34 8.86
C VAL A 58 -7.21 -0.56 10.17
N ARG A 59 -6.12 -0.58 10.97
CA ARG A 59 -5.99 0.13 12.26
C ARG A 59 -6.36 1.60 12.20
N SER A 60 -6.13 2.25 11.05
CA SER A 60 -6.33 3.69 10.86
C SER A 60 -7.52 4.05 9.98
N TYR A 61 -8.26 3.08 9.44
CA TYR A 61 -9.25 3.41 8.41
C TYR A 61 -10.61 3.77 8.99
N LYS A 62 -11.22 2.88 9.80
CA LYS A 62 -12.49 3.13 10.48
C LYS A 62 -12.65 2.20 11.67
N ASP A 63 -12.96 2.76 12.82
CA ASP A 63 -13.30 2.06 14.07
C ASP A 63 -14.82 1.96 14.19
N SER A 64 -15.32 0.75 14.42
CA SER A 64 -16.76 0.47 14.52
C SER A 64 -17.27 0.33 15.94
N ASP A 65 -16.42 -0.02 16.92
CA ASP A 65 -16.81 -0.31 18.30
C ASP A 65 -16.39 0.77 19.33
N GLY A 66 -15.56 1.73 18.91
CA GLY A 66 -15.20 2.90 19.70
C GLY A 66 -13.99 2.69 20.61
N ASP A 67 -13.20 1.64 20.41
CA ASP A 67 -12.00 1.36 21.20
C ASP A 67 -10.80 2.23 20.77
N GLY A 68 -10.90 2.90 19.63
CA GLY A 68 -9.89 3.80 19.07
C GLY A 68 -9.00 3.14 18.04
N VAL A 69 -9.22 1.88 17.69
CA VAL A 69 -8.51 1.11 16.67
C VAL A 69 -9.48 0.76 15.54
N GLY A 70 -9.06 0.91 14.31
CA GLY A 70 -9.87 0.52 13.14
C GLY A 70 -9.97 -1.00 13.02
N ASP A 71 -11.12 -1.46 12.52
CA ASP A 71 -11.47 -2.87 12.46
C ASP A 71 -12.16 -3.26 11.14
N PHE A 72 -12.35 -4.57 10.88
CA PHE A 72 -12.98 -5.06 9.65
C PHE A 72 -14.46 -4.68 9.52
N ASN A 73 -15.18 -4.49 10.61
CA ASN A 73 -16.56 -4.03 10.55
C ASN A 73 -16.62 -2.55 10.13
N GLY A 74 -15.72 -1.75 10.68
CA GLY A 74 -15.53 -0.35 10.29
C GLY A 74 -15.13 -0.24 8.81
N LEU A 75 -14.14 -1.00 8.37
CA LEU A 75 -13.71 -1.01 6.97
C LEU A 75 -14.86 -1.48 6.04
N THR A 76 -15.59 -2.54 6.43
CA THR A 76 -16.76 -3.03 5.67
C THR A 76 -17.82 -1.94 5.50
N SER A 77 -18.04 -1.13 6.52
CA SER A 77 -19.01 -0.02 6.49
C SER A 77 -18.64 1.09 5.50
N GLN A 78 -17.38 1.14 5.04
CA GLN A 78 -16.88 2.13 4.09
C GLN A 78 -16.69 1.59 2.66
N LEU A 79 -17.11 0.37 2.37
CA LEU A 79 -16.98 -0.22 1.03
C LEU A 79 -17.78 0.52 -0.04
N ASP A 80 -18.93 1.10 0.31
CA ASP A 80 -19.70 1.93 -0.63
C ASP A 80 -18.95 3.21 -1.00
N TYR A 81 -18.28 3.86 -0.04
CA TYR A 81 -17.40 5.00 -0.33
C TYR A 81 -16.27 4.63 -1.29
N LEU A 82 -15.60 3.51 -1.07
CA LEU A 82 -14.52 3.03 -1.95
C LEU A 82 -15.04 2.71 -3.36
N HIS A 83 -16.17 2.02 -3.45
CA HIS A 83 -16.82 1.72 -4.73
C HIS A 83 -17.22 3.00 -5.48
N ASP A 84 -17.84 3.97 -4.80
CA ASP A 84 -18.29 5.23 -5.40
C ASP A 84 -17.11 6.13 -5.79
N LEU A 85 -15.99 6.03 -5.08
CA LEU A 85 -14.73 6.66 -5.48
C LEU A 85 -14.17 6.04 -6.78
N GLY A 86 -14.51 4.78 -7.08
CA GLY A 86 -14.03 4.02 -8.23
C GLY A 86 -12.86 3.09 -7.93
N VAL A 87 -12.58 2.84 -6.66
CA VAL A 87 -11.61 1.82 -6.21
C VAL A 87 -12.15 0.43 -6.56
N THR A 88 -11.32 -0.38 -7.21
CA THR A 88 -11.65 -1.75 -7.63
C THR A 88 -10.65 -2.78 -7.11
N GLY A 89 -9.65 -2.34 -6.35
CA GLY A 89 -8.72 -3.19 -5.63
C GLY A 89 -8.34 -2.59 -4.29
N ILE A 90 -8.22 -3.41 -3.27
CA ILE A 90 -7.73 -3.02 -1.95
C ILE A 90 -6.45 -3.81 -1.67
N TRP A 91 -5.38 -3.12 -1.30
CA TRP A 91 -4.22 -3.71 -0.66
C TRP A 91 -4.32 -3.44 0.84
N LEU A 92 -4.51 -4.49 1.63
CA LEU A 92 -4.48 -4.41 3.09
C LEU A 92 -3.02 -4.52 3.57
N MET A 93 -2.56 -3.52 4.34
CA MET A 93 -1.34 -3.65 5.15
C MET A 93 -1.45 -4.87 6.07
N PRO A 94 -0.34 -5.36 6.69
CA PRO A 94 -0.38 -6.59 7.47
C PRO A 94 -1.50 -6.59 8.52
N MET A 95 -2.37 -7.58 8.43
CA MET A 95 -3.56 -7.69 9.29
C MET A 95 -3.51 -8.91 10.22
N MET A 96 -2.39 -9.63 10.22
CA MET A 96 -2.12 -10.76 11.08
C MET A 96 -1.75 -10.29 12.50
N PRO A 97 -1.86 -11.17 13.52
CA PRO A 97 -1.41 -10.85 14.87
C PRO A 97 0.06 -10.41 14.89
N SER A 98 0.30 -9.26 15.50
CA SER A 98 1.63 -8.67 15.68
C SER A 98 1.73 -8.02 17.05
N GLU A 99 2.92 -7.99 17.62
CA GLU A 99 3.16 -7.38 18.92
C GLU A 99 3.59 -5.90 18.84
N ASP A 100 3.79 -5.38 17.61
CA ASP A 100 4.33 -4.02 17.46
C ASP A 100 3.30 -2.90 17.72
N GLY A 101 2.01 -3.22 17.73
CA GLY A 101 0.94 -2.26 18.01
C GLY A 101 0.82 -1.12 16.99
N ASP A 102 1.51 -1.21 15.86
CA ASP A 102 1.51 -0.25 14.75
C ASP A 102 1.31 -0.97 13.40
N HIS A 103 2.38 -1.15 12.63
CA HIS A 103 2.34 -1.53 11.23
C HIS A 103 2.02 -2.99 10.93
N GLY A 104 2.19 -3.90 11.90
CA GLY A 104 1.83 -5.32 11.77
C GLY A 104 2.89 -6.22 11.12
N TYR A 105 4.07 -5.70 10.75
CA TYR A 105 5.09 -6.49 10.05
C TYR A 105 5.79 -7.54 10.93
N ALA A 106 5.78 -7.39 12.26
CA ALA A 106 6.28 -8.43 13.19
C ALA A 106 5.25 -9.55 13.37
N VAL A 107 5.04 -10.38 12.35
CA VAL A 107 3.94 -11.36 12.28
C VAL A 107 4.14 -12.52 13.25
N ASN A 108 3.24 -12.66 14.22
CA ASN A 108 3.28 -13.72 15.22
C ASN A 108 2.46 -14.97 14.83
N ASP A 109 1.41 -14.82 14.04
CA ASP A 109 0.65 -15.93 13.47
C ASP A 109 0.21 -15.60 12.04
N TYR A 110 0.72 -16.34 11.07
CA TYR A 110 0.45 -16.12 9.65
C TYR A 110 -0.94 -16.56 9.17
N ARG A 111 -1.68 -17.31 9.99
CA ARG A 111 -2.99 -17.88 9.62
C ARG A 111 -4.12 -17.39 10.53
N ALA A 112 -3.93 -16.25 11.18
CA ALA A 112 -4.91 -15.63 12.04
C ALA A 112 -5.13 -14.16 11.68
N VAL A 113 -6.27 -13.61 12.06
CA VAL A 113 -6.58 -12.18 12.03
C VAL A 113 -6.14 -11.55 13.34
N ASN A 114 -5.56 -10.35 13.31
CA ASN A 114 -5.24 -9.60 14.51
C ASN A 114 -6.51 -9.36 15.34
N PRO A 115 -6.53 -9.75 16.61
CA PRO A 115 -7.69 -9.54 17.48
C PRO A 115 -8.20 -8.10 17.55
N ASP A 116 -7.30 -7.12 17.40
CA ASP A 116 -7.66 -5.69 17.34
C ASP A 116 -8.54 -5.37 16.13
N TYR A 117 -8.50 -6.18 15.07
CA TYR A 117 -9.25 -5.95 13.82
C TYR A 117 -10.53 -6.79 13.73
N GLY A 118 -10.80 -7.62 14.72
CA GLY A 118 -11.97 -8.50 14.79
C GLY A 118 -11.65 -9.97 14.62
N THR A 119 -12.61 -10.73 14.14
CA THR A 119 -12.53 -12.19 13.98
C THR A 119 -12.23 -12.60 12.53
N MET A 120 -11.88 -13.87 12.32
CA MET A 120 -11.80 -14.47 10.98
C MET A 120 -13.12 -14.34 10.21
N ALA A 121 -14.26 -14.46 10.90
CA ALA A 121 -15.59 -14.30 10.27
C ALA A 121 -15.84 -12.85 9.81
N ASP A 122 -15.33 -11.86 10.55
CA ASP A 122 -15.42 -10.44 10.14
C ASP A 122 -14.58 -10.18 8.90
N PHE A 123 -13.37 -10.74 8.83
CA PHE A 123 -12.53 -10.67 7.64
C PHE A 123 -13.18 -11.35 6.42
N GLU A 124 -13.68 -12.59 6.56
CA GLU A 124 -14.35 -13.31 5.48
C GLU A 124 -15.60 -12.56 4.98
N ARG A 125 -16.36 -11.94 5.88
CA ARG A 125 -17.49 -11.07 5.53
C ARG A 125 -17.00 -9.83 4.75
N PHE A 126 -15.94 -9.17 5.20
CA PHE A 126 -15.35 -8.03 4.49
C PHE A 126 -14.98 -8.40 3.05
N VAL A 127 -14.27 -9.52 2.84
CA VAL A 127 -13.90 -10.00 1.49
C VAL A 127 -15.13 -10.27 0.63
N GLN A 128 -16.16 -10.92 1.19
CA GLN A 128 -17.41 -11.19 0.46
C GLN A 128 -18.13 -9.90 0.06
N GLU A 129 -18.21 -8.91 0.96
CA GLU A 129 -18.84 -7.62 0.68
C GLU A 129 -18.05 -6.78 -0.33
N ALA A 130 -16.72 -6.86 -0.32
CA ALA A 130 -15.85 -6.27 -1.33
C ALA A 130 -16.13 -6.89 -2.71
N HIS A 131 -16.16 -8.21 -2.81
CA HIS A 131 -16.46 -8.93 -4.06
C HIS A 131 -17.84 -8.59 -4.64
N LYS A 132 -18.87 -8.43 -3.81
CA LYS A 132 -20.20 -7.98 -4.28
C LYS A 132 -20.16 -6.63 -4.99
N ARG A 133 -19.17 -5.79 -4.67
CA ARG A 133 -18.93 -4.48 -5.28
C ARG A 133 -17.89 -4.51 -6.40
N GLY A 134 -17.41 -5.70 -6.80
CA GLY A 134 -16.37 -5.85 -7.81
C GLY A 134 -14.97 -5.41 -7.33
N ILE A 135 -14.75 -5.32 -6.02
CA ILE A 135 -13.48 -4.91 -5.40
C ILE A 135 -12.69 -6.16 -5.02
N GLY A 136 -11.49 -6.31 -5.60
CA GLY A 136 -10.54 -7.36 -5.22
C GLY A 136 -9.75 -7.00 -3.96
N VAL A 137 -9.34 -8.01 -3.20
CA VAL A 137 -8.59 -7.83 -1.95
C VAL A 137 -7.27 -8.58 -2.01
N ILE A 138 -6.16 -7.86 -1.92
CA ILE A 138 -4.82 -8.45 -1.75
C ILE A 138 -4.28 -8.16 -0.36
N LEU A 139 -3.53 -9.12 0.19
CA LEU A 139 -2.91 -8.99 1.50
C LEU A 139 -1.44 -8.66 1.39
N ASP A 140 -0.95 -7.84 2.31
CA ASP A 140 0.47 -7.74 2.58
C ASP A 140 0.97 -9.08 3.14
N PHE A 141 2.01 -9.62 2.55
CA PHE A 141 2.54 -10.92 2.91
C PHE A 141 4.03 -10.83 3.21
N VAL A 142 4.32 -10.83 4.51
CA VAL A 142 5.70 -10.74 5.04
C VAL A 142 6.40 -12.07 4.84
N VAL A 143 7.32 -12.14 3.89
CA VAL A 143 8.01 -13.38 3.51
C VAL A 143 9.43 -13.46 4.04
N ASN A 144 10.06 -12.31 4.35
CA ASN A 144 11.45 -12.24 4.78
C ASN A 144 11.63 -12.68 6.23
N HIS A 145 10.77 -12.25 7.14
CA HIS A 145 10.92 -12.42 8.59
C HIS A 145 9.57 -12.76 9.25
N SER A 146 9.60 -13.15 10.50
CA SER A 146 8.42 -13.23 11.37
C SER A 146 8.55 -12.26 12.54
N GLY A 147 7.51 -12.18 13.38
CA GLY A 147 7.64 -11.57 14.71
C GLY A 147 8.52 -12.42 15.64
N SER A 148 9.19 -11.79 16.58
CA SER A 148 9.94 -12.50 17.61
C SER A 148 9.04 -13.28 18.58
N GLY A 149 7.75 -12.89 18.69
CA GLY A 149 6.71 -13.61 19.42
C GLY A 149 6.15 -14.82 18.66
N ASN A 150 6.50 -15.02 17.40
CA ASN A 150 6.04 -16.17 16.61
C ASN A 150 6.44 -17.50 17.27
N ALA A 151 5.46 -18.41 17.42
CA ALA A 151 5.66 -19.67 18.15
C ALA A 151 6.75 -20.55 17.53
N ILE A 152 6.91 -20.52 16.20
CA ILE A 152 7.97 -21.26 15.50
C ILE A 152 9.34 -20.66 15.85
N PHE A 153 9.47 -19.32 15.85
CA PHE A 153 10.71 -18.67 16.23
C PHE A 153 11.05 -18.93 17.72
N GLN A 154 10.05 -18.83 18.60
CA GLN A 154 10.22 -19.09 20.02
C GLN A 154 10.73 -20.51 20.29
N ASP A 155 10.22 -21.52 19.59
CA ASP A 155 10.72 -22.90 19.67
C ASP A 155 12.13 -23.02 19.09
N ALA A 156 12.36 -22.51 17.88
CA ALA A 156 13.66 -22.52 17.20
C ALA A 156 14.78 -21.88 18.03
N ALA A 157 14.47 -20.81 18.76
CA ALA A 157 15.41 -20.01 19.51
C ALA A 157 15.82 -20.65 20.85
N ARG A 158 14.96 -21.48 21.45
CA ARG A 158 15.21 -22.11 22.77
C ARG A 158 16.27 -23.20 22.72
N SER A 159 16.41 -23.94 21.62
CA SER A 159 17.29 -25.08 21.52
C SER A 159 17.86 -25.28 20.12
N LYS A 160 19.14 -25.61 20.04
CA LYS A 160 19.75 -26.04 18.77
C LYS A 160 19.19 -27.38 18.27
N ALA A 161 18.54 -28.16 19.13
CA ALA A 161 17.87 -29.41 18.76
C ALA A 161 16.41 -29.23 18.31
N SER A 162 15.88 -28.03 18.31
CA SER A 162 14.53 -27.75 17.80
C SER A 162 14.39 -28.17 16.34
N PRO A 163 13.28 -28.83 15.95
CA PRO A 163 13.00 -29.16 14.56
C PRO A 163 12.82 -27.91 13.68
N TYR A 164 12.65 -26.74 14.29
CA TYR A 164 12.50 -25.44 13.64
C TYR A 164 13.79 -24.61 13.65
N ARG A 165 14.89 -25.12 14.24
CA ARG A 165 16.16 -24.35 14.32
C ARG A 165 16.62 -23.84 12.96
N ASP A 166 16.50 -24.66 11.92
CA ASP A 166 16.90 -24.33 10.55
C ASP A 166 15.84 -23.53 9.76
N TRP A 167 14.76 -23.10 10.43
CA TRP A 167 13.74 -22.24 9.83
C TRP A 167 14.10 -20.76 9.85
N TYR A 168 15.08 -20.38 10.68
CA TYR A 168 15.58 -19.01 10.80
C TYR A 168 17.09 -18.99 10.61
N VAL A 169 17.62 -17.80 10.33
CA VAL A 169 19.04 -17.60 10.12
C VAL A 169 19.74 -17.41 11.47
N PHE A 170 20.40 -18.45 11.98
CA PHE A 170 21.09 -18.44 13.26
C PHE A 170 22.61 -18.56 13.09
N ALA A 171 23.37 -18.03 14.10
CA ALA A 171 24.79 -18.22 14.26
C ALA A 171 25.16 -18.49 15.72
N ASP A 172 26.22 -19.25 15.95
CA ASP A 172 26.78 -19.49 17.31
C ASP A 172 27.61 -18.31 17.81
N LYS A 173 28.28 -17.63 16.88
CA LYS A 173 29.10 -16.45 17.10
C LYS A 173 28.80 -15.41 16.03
N ASN A 174 28.95 -14.13 16.40
CA ASN A 174 28.81 -13.06 15.41
C ASN A 174 29.83 -13.28 14.29
N PRO A 175 29.35 -13.42 13.01
CA PRO A 175 30.24 -13.59 11.86
C PRO A 175 31.12 -12.38 11.56
N GLY A 176 30.95 -11.28 12.30
CA GLY A 176 31.76 -10.07 12.13
C GLY A 176 31.41 -9.23 10.92
N TRP A 177 30.23 -9.39 10.36
CA TRP A 177 29.77 -8.63 9.22
C TRP A 177 28.65 -7.68 9.57
N TYR A 178 28.65 -6.55 8.88
CA TYR A 178 27.65 -5.51 9.00
C TYR A 178 27.07 -5.23 7.61
N ASN A 179 25.81 -4.85 7.53
CA ASN A 179 25.15 -4.57 6.27
C ASN A 179 25.59 -3.20 5.73
N GLU A 180 26.50 -3.20 4.76
CA GLU A 180 27.15 -1.98 4.26
C GLU A 180 26.19 -1.09 3.46
N LYS A 181 25.28 -1.68 2.66
CA LYS A 181 24.43 -0.93 1.72
C LYS A 181 23.37 -0.07 2.41
N MET A 182 22.94 -0.47 3.61
CA MET A 182 21.92 0.25 4.37
C MET A 182 22.46 1.42 5.19
N ARG A 183 23.77 1.70 5.13
CA ARG A 183 24.42 2.87 5.73
C ARG A 183 23.98 4.17 5.06
N GLY A 184 22.81 4.67 5.27
CA GLY A 184 22.34 5.93 4.66
C GLY A 184 20.84 6.02 4.44
N VAL A 185 20.14 4.92 4.65
CA VAL A 185 18.68 4.94 4.72
C VAL A 185 18.33 5.16 6.19
N SER A 186 17.73 6.27 6.51
CA SER A 186 17.37 6.75 7.86
C SER A 186 17.55 5.79 9.05
N GLY A 187 18.65 5.94 9.72
CA GLY A 187 18.88 5.89 11.18
C GLY A 187 18.76 4.60 11.96
N ALA A 188 17.88 3.68 11.72
CA ALA A 188 17.52 2.65 12.71
C ALA A 188 18.00 1.22 12.38
N PHE A 189 18.25 0.88 11.14
CA PHE A 189 18.34 -0.53 10.72
C PHE A 189 19.74 -1.16 10.65
N TYR A 190 20.83 -0.59 11.17
CA TYR A 190 22.00 -0.62 10.32
C TYR A 190 23.33 -1.09 10.83
N ASN A 191 23.51 -1.34 12.09
CA ASN A 191 24.88 -1.54 12.57
C ASN A 191 25.25 -2.99 12.82
N ASP A 192 24.35 -3.81 13.31
CA ASP A 192 24.60 -5.23 13.57
C ASP A 192 23.30 -6.03 13.36
N PRO A 193 23.17 -6.78 12.25
CA PRO A 193 21.98 -7.60 12.01
C PRO A 193 21.94 -8.84 12.93
N TRP A 194 23.05 -9.18 13.62
CA TRP A 194 23.15 -10.35 14.47
C TRP A 194 22.74 -10.03 15.90
N LYS A 195 21.56 -10.51 16.31
CA LYS A 195 20.93 -10.21 17.58
C LYS A 195 21.09 -11.36 18.58
N PRO A 196 21.46 -11.10 19.85
CA PRO A 196 21.50 -12.14 20.87
C PRO A 196 20.12 -12.73 21.14
N VAL A 197 19.96 -14.05 20.94
CA VAL A 197 18.69 -14.74 21.21
C VAL A 197 18.21 -14.51 22.64
N SER A 198 19.13 -14.52 23.61
CA SER A 198 18.79 -14.36 25.04
C SER A 198 18.14 -13.03 25.40
N LYS A 199 18.24 -11.99 24.55
CA LYS A 199 17.54 -10.71 24.75
C LYS A 199 16.06 -10.80 24.40
N THR A 200 15.70 -11.65 23.44
CA THR A 200 14.35 -11.79 22.90
C THR A 200 13.64 -13.02 23.46
N VAL A 201 14.38 -14.13 23.65
CA VAL A 201 13.88 -15.40 24.19
C VAL A 201 14.68 -15.76 25.42
N PRO A 202 14.14 -15.64 26.64
CA PRO A 202 14.84 -16.01 27.88
C PRO A 202 15.33 -17.46 27.85
N GLY A 203 16.63 -17.66 28.12
CA GLY A 203 17.27 -18.97 28.04
C GLY A 203 17.59 -19.45 26.63
N GLY A 204 17.31 -18.67 25.62
CA GLY A 204 17.63 -18.97 24.21
C GLY A 204 19.14 -18.91 23.92
N VAL A 205 19.57 -19.56 22.85
CA VAL A 205 20.96 -19.80 22.53
C VAL A 205 21.41 -19.27 21.18
N GLY A 206 22.60 -18.64 21.18
CA GLY A 206 23.25 -18.11 19.98
C GLY A 206 22.76 -16.72 19.56
N LEU A 207 22.93 -16.45 18.29
CA LEU A 207 22.50 -15.22 17.62
C LEU A 207 21.52 -15.57 16.51
N TYR A 208 20.56 -14.68 16.21
CA TYR A 208 19.75 -14.73 15.00
C TYR A 208 20.02 -13.50 14.13
N TYR A 209 19.80 -13.66 12.84
CA TYR A 209 19.83 -12.55 11.90
C TYR A 209 18.46 -11.84 11.92
N GLY A 210 18.47 -10.53 12.02
CA GLY A 210 17.28 -9.67 11.98
C GLY A 210 17.66 -8.36 11.31
N VAL A 211 17.42 -8.28 9.99
CA VAL A 211 17.85 -7.12 9.20
C VAL A 211 17.10 -5.85 9.59
N PHE A 212 15.81 -5.98 9.93
CA PHE A 212 14.96 -4.83 10.25
C PHE A 212 15.02 -4.42 11.72
N SER A 213 14.87 -5.37 12.64
CA SER A 213 14.86 -5.07 14.08
C SER A 213 15.10 -6.31 14.94
N ASP A 214 15.21 -6.10 16.27
CA ASP A 214 15.27 -7.18 17.25
C ASP A 214 13.95 -7.99 17.33
N SER A 215 12.82 -7.40 16.92
CA SER A 215 11.52 -8.06 16.91
C SER A 215 11.20 -8.80 15.60
N MET A 216 12.08 -8.75 14.60
CA MET A 216 11.86 -9.30 13.26
C MET A 216 12.98 -10.26 12.85
N PRO A 217 13.00 -11.51 13.36
CA PRO A 217 13.97 -12.53 12.96
C PRO A 217 13.75 -13.01 11.53
N ASP A 218 14.82 -13.02 10.71
CA ASP A 218 14.76 -13.42 9.32
C ASP A 218 14.60 -14.94 9.17
N MET A 219 13.66 -15.34 8.30
CA MET A 219 13.42 -16.74 7.98
C MET A 219 14.49 -17.27 7.03
N ASN A 220 14.88 -18.52 7.21
CA ASN A 220 15.80 -19.20 6.29
C ASN A 220 15.08 -19.64 5.01
N LEU A 221 15.00 -18.77 4.02
CA LEU A 221 14.33 -19.07 2.74
C LEU A 221 15.13 -20.02 1.82
N LYS A 222 16.31 -20.43 2.24
CA LYS A 222 17.03 -21.57 1.63
C LYS A 222 16.44 -22.92 2.05
N ASN A 223 15.73 -22.96 3.19
CA ASN A 223 15.07 -24.15 3.69
C ASN A 223 13.76 -24.43 2.92
N PRO A 224 13.61 -25.56 2.22
CA PRO A 224 12.40 -25.86 1.48
C PRO A 224 11.14 -26.02 2.34
N LYS A 225 11.28 -26.33 3.64
CA LYS A 225 10.15 -26.43 4.56
C LYS A 225 9.57 -25.06 4.89
N VAL A 226 10.41 -24.02 4.98
CA VAL A 226 9.96 -22.62 5.16
C VAL A 226 9.19 -22.16 3.92
N ILE A 227 9.73 -22.44 2.73
CA ILE A 227 9.01 -22.13 1.48
C ILE A 227 7.66 -22.85 1.42
N ALA A 228 7.60 -24.14 1.77
CA ALA A 228 6.36 -24.91 1.79
C ALA A 228 5.33 -24.30 2.77
N TYR A 229 5.77 -23.91 3.96
CA TYR A 229 4.92 -23.23 4.95
C TYR A 229 4.33 -21.92 4.42
N LEU A 230 5.15 -21.08 3.77
CA LEU A 230 4.67 -19.83 3.15
C LEU A 230 3.68 -20.11 2.00
N GLN A 231 3.94 -21.13 1.18
CA GLN A 231 3.04 -21.57 0.11
C GLN A 231 1.69 -22.07 0.67
N ASP A 232 1.72 -22.86 1.74
CA ASP A 232 0.50 -23.33 2.42
C ASP A 232 -0.27 -22.19 3.08
N THR A 233 0.44 -21.17 3.58
CA THR A 233 -0.19 -19.95 4.10
C THR A 233 -0.86 -19.14 2.98
N MET A 234 -0.25 -19.02 1.81
CA MET A 234 -0.91 -18.41 0.65
C MET A 234 -2.20 -19.16 0.27
N ARG A 235 -2.16 -20.51 0.23
CA ARG A 235 -3.36 -21.33 -0.04
C ARG A 235 -4.43 -21.12 1.02
N PHE A 236 -4.05 -21.02 2.31
CA PHE A 236 -4.97 -20.75 3.41
C PHE A 236 -5.79 -19.47 3.16
N TRP A 237 -5.13 -18.37 2.80
CA TRP A 237 -5.81 -17.09 2.55
C TRP A 237 -6.58 -17.08 1.24
N MET A 238 -6.04 -17.65 0.17
CA MET A 238 -6.75 -17.74 -1.11
C MET A 238 -8.00 -18.62 -1.03
N ASN A 239 -7.99 -19.68 -0.22
CA ASN A 239 -9.20 -20.49 0.08
C ASN A 239 -10.27 -19.70 0.82
N LYS A 240 -9.93 -18.57 1.46
CA LYS A 240 -10.85 -17.63 2.13
C LYS A 240 -11.29 -16.46 1.23
N GLY A 241 -10.92 -16.51 -0.04
CA GLY A 241 -11.34 -15.54 -1.05
C GLY A 241 -10.34 -14.42 -1.33
N VAL A 242 -9.16 -14.42 -0.72
CA VAL A 242 -8.12 -13.43 -1.02
C VAL A 242 -7.68 -13.51 -2.48
N ASP A 243 -7.60 -12.36 -3.17
CA ASP A 243 -7.36 -12.28 -4.61
C ASP A 243 -5.88 -12.14 -4.96
N GLY A 244 -5.01 -12.08 -3.97
CA GLY A 244 -3.57 -12.01 -4.22
C GLY A 244 -2.78 -11.46 -3.05
N PHE A 245 -1.52 -11.09 -3.34
CA PHE A 245 -0.57 -10.67 -2.31
C PHE A 245 0.33 -9.55 -2.79
N ARG A 246 0.66 -8.64 -1.87
CA ARG A 246 1.86 -7.80 -1.95
C ARG A 246 2.95 -8.49 -1.15
N LEU A 247 4.04 -8.90 -1.81
CA LEU A 247 5.18 -9.51 -1.14
C LEU A 247 6.08 -8.43 -0.56
N ASP A 248 6.23 -8.45 0.76
CA ASP A 248 7.08 -7.55 1.52
C ASP A 248 8.56 -7.85 1.28
N ALA A 249 9.38 -6.79 1.23
CA ALA A 249 10.85 -6.80 1.32
C ALA A 249 11.56 -7.83 0.42
N VAL A 250 11.09 -8.03 -0.83
CA VAL A 250 11.66 -9.06 -1.73
C VAL A 250 13.13 -8.84 -2.07
N THR A 251 13.67 -7.66 -1.80
CA THR A 251 15.08 -7.33 -1.98
C THR A 251 16.01 -7.96 -0.92
N MET A 252 15.45 -8.50 0.20
CA MET A 252 16.20 -8.94 1.37
C MET A 252 16.01 -10.43 1.73
N LEU A 253 15.55 -11.27 0.78
CA LEU A 253 15.13 -12.65 1.05
C LEU A 253 16.25 -13.64 1.34
N ILE A 254 17.48 -13.35 0.93
CA ILE A 254 18.63 -14.26 1.08
C ILE A 254 19.85 -13.50 1.60
N GLU A 255 20.41 -13.96 2.72
CA GLU A 255 21.60 -13.44 3.36
C GLU A 255 22.80 -14.36 3.05
N ASP A 256 23.71 -13.89 2.18
CA ASP A 256 24.97 -14.57 1.84
C ASP A 256 26.20 -13.71 2.18
N GLY A 257 26.12 -12.95 3.27
CA GLY A 257 27.21 -12.08 3.73
C GLY A 257 26.90 -10.58 3.59
N PRO A 258 27.80 -9.72 4.06
CA PRO A 258 27.53 -8.29 4.20
C PRO A 258 27.34 -7.54 2.88
N LYS A 259 27.71 -8.16 1.76
CA LYS A 259 27.55 -7.60 0.40
C LYS A 259 26.49 -8.31 -0.45
N ALA A 260 25.90 -9.38 0.10
CA ALA A 260 24.99 -10.27 -0.62
C ALA A 260 23.68 -10.55 0.16
N TYR A 261 23.23 -9.60 0.97
CA TYR A 261 21.96 -9.64 1.69
C TYR A 261 20.87 -8.81 0.99
N PHE A 262 21.25 -7.91 0.09
CA PHE A 262 20.33 -7.01 -0.62
C PHE A 262 20.39 -7.29 -2.12
N ASN A 263 19.21 -7.47 -2.76
CA ASN A 263 19.08 -7.85 -4.16
C ASN A 263 19.95 -9.07 -4.53
N ASN A 264 19.97 -10.06 -3.64
CA ASN A 264 20.68 -11.31 -3.94
C ASN A 264 20.10 -11.93 -5.22
N PRO A 265 20.96 -12.38 -6.17
CA PRO A 265 20.50 -12.98 -7.44
C PRO A 265 19.56 -14.19 -7.27
N ALA A 266 19.51 -14.82 -6.10
CA ALA A 266 18.60 -15.92 -5.79
C ALA A 266 17.17 -15.46 -5.42
N ASN A 267 16.97 -14.19 -5.01
CA ASN A 267 15.67 -13.67 -4.57
C ASN A 267 14.56 -13.87 -5.61
N PRO A 268 14.73 -13.56 -6.92
CA PRO A 268 13.70 -13.81 -7.92
C PRO A 268 13.27 -15.29 -8.00
N GLY A 269 14.19 -16.22 -7.71
CA GLY A 269 13.89 -17.65 -7.63
C GLY A 269 12.94 -18.02 -6.50
N ILE A 270 13.04 -17.34 -5.34
CA ILE A 270 12.11 -17.49 -4.22
C ILE A 270 10.73 -16.95 -4.62
N VAL A 271 10.68 -15.72 -5.13
CA VAL A 271 9.43 -15.10 -5.62
C VAL A 271 8.74 -15.97 -6.67
N ALA A 272 9.50 -16.55 -7.60
CA ALA A 272 8.96 -17.47 -8.60
C ALA A 272 8.37 -18.77 -8.00
N LYS A 273 8.88 -19.25 -6.85
CA LYS A 273 8.26 -20.40 -6.14
C LYS A 273 6.90 -20.02 -5.56
N LEU A 274 6.78 -18.82 -4.97
CA LEU A 274 5.51 -18.29 -4.44
C LEU A 274 4.52 -18.01 -5.58
N ARG A 275 5.00 -17.46 -6.70
CA ARG A 275 4.18 -17.24 -7.89
C ARG A 275 3.51 -18.53 -8.39
N ARG A 276 4.24 -19.67 -8.41
CA ARG A 276 3.64 -20.95 -8.81
C ARG A 276 2.48 -21.38 -7.92
N THR A 277 2.52 -21.05 -6.63
CA THR A 277 1.39 -21.31 -5.71
C THR A 277 0.20 -20.41 -6.02
N LEU A 278 0.45 -19.17 -6.36
CA LEU A 278 -0.61 -18.27 -6.80
C LEU A 278 -1.28 -18.79 -8.08
N ASP A 279 -0.51 -19.32 -9.02
CA ASP A 279 -0.97 -19.88 -10.30
C ASP A 279 -1.79 -21.18 -10.15
N GLU A 280 -1.85 -21.78 -8.96
CA GLU A 280 -2.77 -22.89 -8.65
C GLU A 280 -4.23 -22.41 -8.60
N TYR A 281 -4.46 -21.10 -8.50
CA TYR A 281 -5.77 -20.45 -8.40
C TYR A 281 -6.03 -19.59 -9.64
N ASP A 282 -7.30 -19.46 -10.00
CA ASP A 282 -7.68 -18.66 -11.15
C ASP A 282 -7.63 -17.16 -10.80
N ASN A 283 -7.04 -16.37 -11.69
CA ASN A 283 -7.19 -14.92 -11.73
C ASN A 283 -6.74 -14.21 -10.42
N ARG A 284 -5.57 -14.58 -9.89
CA ARG A 284 -4.97 -13.94 -8.71
C ARG A 284 -3.85 -12.98 -9.10
N TYR A 285 -3.62 -11.97 -8.28
CA TYR A 285 -2.64 -10.92 -8.51
C TYR A 285 -1.50 -10.96 -7.49
N MET A 286 -0.29 -10.68 -7.94
CA MET A 286 0.88 -10.57 -7.07
C MET A 286 1.72 -9.37 -7.44
N ILE A 287 2.04 -8.54 -6.44
CA ILE A 287 2.93 -7.40 -6.56
C ILE A 287 4.02 -7.48 -5.50
N CYS A 288 5.23 -7.08 -5.87
CA CYS A 288 6.42 -7.13 -5.04
C CYS A 288 6.84 -5.74 -4.59
N GLU A 289 7.21 -5.61 -3.32
CA GLU A 289 7.98 -4.47 -2.87
C GLU A 289 9.45 -4.68 -3.21
N ALA A 290 9.88 -4.07 -4.29
CA ALA A 290 11.28 -3.99 -4.65
C ALA A 290 11.75 -2.53 -4.50
N SER A 291 12.31 -2.20 -3.34
CA SER A 291 12.79 -0.84 -3.05
C SER A 291 13.84 -0.35 -4.05
N GLU A 292 14.58 -1.26 -4.66
CA GLU A 292 15.46 -1.05 -5.81
C GLU A 292 15.42 -2.28 -6.74
N GLY A 293 15.69 -2.08 -8.03
CA GLY A 293 15.87 -3.17 -8.98
C GLY A 293 14.57 -3.91 -9.34
N ALA A 294 13.44 -3.23 -9.37
CA ALA A 294 12.13 -3.80 -9.69
C ALA A 294 12.13 -4.69 -10.95
N ASP A 295 12.91 -4.34 -11.97
CA ASP A 295 13.07 -5.13 -13.20
C ASP A 295 13.55 -6.59 -12.95
N MET A 296 14.20 -6.87 -11.82
CA MET A 296 14.63 -8.24 -11.48
C MET A 296 13.44 -9.15 -11.19
N TYR A 297 12.32 -8.59 -10.74
CA TYR A 297 11.16 -9.34 -10.21
C TYR A 297 9.98 -9.42 -11.18
N VAL A 298 9.90 -8.55 -12.20
CA VAL A 298 8.74 -8.44 -13.10
C VAL A 298 8.39 -9.71 -13.88
N LYS A 299 9.29 -10.69 -13.95
CA LYS A 299 9.00 -12.01 -14.52
C LYS A 299 8.14 -12.89 -13.62
N ALA A 300 8.10 -12.61 -12.32
CA ALA A 300 7.38 -13.41 -11.34
C ALA A 300 6.21 -12.65 -10.70
N CYS A 301 6.34 -11.34 -10.51
CA CYS A 301 5.30 -10.47 -9.94
C CYS A 301 5.37 -9.08 -10.59
N SER A 302 4.27 -8.32 -10.56
CA SER A 302 4.40 -6.87 -10.72
C SER A 302 5.32 -6.31 -9.63
N ALA A 303 5.98 -5.18 -9.85
CA ALA A 303 6.86 -4.59 -8.83
C ALA A 303 6.72 -3.07 -8.85
N PHE A 304 6.53 -2.44 -7.68
CA PHE A 304 6.41 -1.00 -7.61
C PHE A 304 7.62 -0.28 -8.22
N ALA A 305 7.36 0.78 -9.00
CA ALA A 305 8.39 1.66 -9.54
C ALA A 305 8.83 2.69 -8.49
N TYR A 306 9.24 2.24 -7.30
CA TYR A 306 9.72 3.15 -6.26
C TYR A 306 10.94 3.95 -6.73
N GLY A 307 11.06 5.20 -6.22
CA GLY A 307 12.10 6.15 -6.65
C GLY A 307 11.68 7.07 -7.81
N VAL A 308 10.52 6.82 -8.44
CA VAL A 308 9.97 7.69 -9.51
C VAL A 308 9.00 8.74 -8.97
N GLN A 309 8.38 8.52 -7.80
CA GLN A 309 7.44 9.44 -7.18
C GLN A 309 8.01 10.86 -7.02
N GLY A 310 9.26 10.99 -6.55
CA GLY A 310 9.93 12.28 -6.45
C GLY A 310 10.06 12.98 -7.81
N ALA A 311 10.29 12.24 -8.90
CA ALA A 311 10.36 12.81 -10.24
C ALA A 311 8.98 13.26 -10.77
N ILE A 312 7.88 12.59 -10.37
CA ILE A 312 6.51 13.03 -10.69
C ILE A 312 6.24 14.35 -9.98
N ILE A 313 6.46 14.41 -8.66
CA ILE A 313 6.27 15.60 -7.82
C ILE A 313 7.13 16.77 -8.33
N ASP A 314 8.40 16.53 -8.60
CA ASP A 314 9.33 17.53 -9.13
C ASP A 314 8.92 18.02 -10.51
N SER A 315 8.35 17.16 -11.36
CA SER A 315 7.87 17.58 -12.68
C SER A 315 6.72 18.58 -12.56
N ALA A 316 5.77 18.31 -11.65
CA ALA A 316 4.66 19.23 -11.38
C ALA A 316 5.17 20.57 -10.82
N LYS A 317 6.02 20.53 -9.77
CA LYS A 317 6.55 21.75 -9.11
C LYS A 317 7.43 22.60 -10.02
N LYS A 318 8.28 21.98 -10.84
CA LYS A 318 9.25 22.69 -11.70
C LYS A 318 8.66 23.08 -13.05
N GLY A 319 7.44 22.65 -13.37
CA GLY A 319 6.81 22.92 -14.65
C GLY A 319 7.49 22.24 -15.84
N ALA A 320 8.28 21.18 -15.61
CA ALA A 320 9.04 20.49 -16.64
C ALA A 320 9.31 19.03 -16.29
N LEU A 321 9.18 18.14 -17.28
CA LEU A 321 9.36 16.69 -17.11
C LEU A 321 10.76 16.33 -16.63
N GLN A 322 10.85 15.59 -15.54
CA GLN A 322 12.10 15.09 -15.00
C GLN A 322 12.53 13.79 -15.71
N ALA A 323 13.82 13.67 -15.98
CA ALA A 323 14.40 12.53 -16.72
C ALA A 323 14.09 11.14 -16.10
N PRO A 324 14.07 10.92 -14.76
CA PRO A 324 13.71 9.63 -14.20
C PRO A 324 12.27 9.22 -14.53
N LEU A 325 11.31 10.17 -14.55
CA LEU A 325 9.93 9.89 -14.95
C LEU A 325 9.86 9.44 -16.41
N VAL A 326 10.46 10.19 -17.32
CA VAL A 326 10.48 9.85 -18.76
C VAL A 326 11.14 8.49 -18.99
N LYS A 327 12.24 8.20 -18.30
CA LYS A 327 12.89 6.89 -18.35
C LYS A 327 11.97 5.75 -17.90
N GLN A 328 11.21 5.95 -16.81
CA GLN A 328 10.25 4.95 -16.32
C GLN A 328 9.11 4.75 -17.31
N LEU A 329 8.55 5.82 -17.86
CA LEU A 329 7.47 5.74 -18.85
C LEU A 329 7.93 5.09 -20.18
N ALA A 330 9.21 5.12 -20.48
CA ALA A 330 9.82 4.44 -21.63
C ALA A 330 10.27 2.99 -21.31
N ASN A 331 10.20 2.54 -20.05
CA ASN A 331 10.63 1.20 -19.67
C ASN A 331 9.72 0.15 -20.35
N PRO A 332 10.27 -0.89 -21.01
CA PRO A 332 9.48 -1.94 -21.64
C PRO A 332 8.63 -2.74 -20.65
N ASN A 333 8.99 -2.74 -19.36
CA ASN A 333 8.26 -3.41 -18.28
C ASN A 333 7.30 -2.47 -17.53
N ARG A 334 7.12 -1.21 -17.95
CA ARG A 334 6.33 -0.19 -17.23
C ARG A 334 4.93 -0.64 -16.83
N ASP A 335 4.28 -1.47 -17.65
CA ASP A 335 2.93 -1.96 -17.37
C ASP A 335 2.86 -2.99 -16.23
N LEU A 336 4.01 -3.54 -15.84
CA LEU A 336 4.22 -4.39 -14.66
C LEU A 336 4.84 -3.63 -13.49
N MET A 337 5.10 -2.32 -13.65
CA MET A 337 5.76 -1.47 -12.68
C MET A 337 4.86 -0.28 -12.30
N PRO A 338 3.83 -0.52 -11.46
CA PRO A 338 2.91 0.53 -11.03
C PRO A 338 3.62 1.72 -10.41
N LEU A 339 3.10 2.92 -10.69
CA LEU A 339 3.46 4.13 -9.99
C LEU A 339 2.65 4.26 -8.70
N ALA A 340 3.27 4.80 -7.65
CA ALA A 340 2.63 5.19 -6.41
C ALA A 340 3.29 6.50 -5.94
N LEU A 341 2.52 7.45 -5.43
CA LEU A 341 3.04 8.75 -4.99
C LEU A 341 3.47 8.72 -3.53
N GLN A 342 2.86 7.87 -2.73
CA GLN A 342 3.10 7.68 -1.31
C GLN A 342 2.71 6.26 -0.89
N SER A 343 3.11 5.85 0.30
CA SER A 343 2.71 4.60 0.93
C SER A 343 2.71 4.77 2.46
N HIS A 344 2.57 3.67 3.19
CA HIS A 344 2.70 3.63 4.64
C HIS A 344 4.14 3.80 5.16
N ASP A 345 5.14 3.84 4.28
CA ASP A 345 6.58 3.92 4.61
C ASP A 345 7.19 5.26 4.20
N ALA A 346 7.80 5.95 5.15
CA ALA A 346 8.40 7.27 4.95
C ALA A 346 9.58 7.27 3.96
N TYR A 347 10.18 6.11 3.65
CA TYR A 347 11.22 6.06 2.64
C TYR A 347 10.69 6.28 1.20
N VAL A 348 9.40 6.04 0.98
CA VAL A 348 8.70 6.40 -0.27
C VAL A 348 8.42 7.90 -0.32
N GLY A 349 8.20 8.53 0.84
CA GLY A 349 7.98 9.95 1.03
C GLY A 349 6.90 10.23 2.07
N ASP A 350 6.85 11.46 2.53
CA ASP A 350 5.75 11.95 3.38
C ASP A 350 4.41 11.91 2.63
N ARG A 351 3.30 12.11 3.37
CA ARG A 351 2.00 12.36 2.74
C ARG A 351 2.12 13.44 1.67
N LEU A 352 1.48 13.25 0.53
CA LEU A 352 1.64 14.10 -0.64
C LEU A 352 1.33 15.58 -0.33
N MET A 353 0.32 15.83 0.53
CA MET A 353 0.00 17.18 1.00
C MET A 353 1.14 17.84 1.78
N ASN A 354 1.93 17.08 2.54
CA ASN A 354 3.11 17.60 3.23
C ASN A 354 4.24 17.94 2.25
N GLN A 355 4.29 17.25 1.12
CA GLN A 355 5.30 17.49 0.10
C GLN A 355 4.98 18.71 -0.77
N PHE A 356 3.68 19.00 -1.02
CA PHE A 356 3.25 20.16 -1.80
C PHE A 356 2.93 21.39 -0.93
N GLY A 357 2.18 21.21 0.14
CA GLY A 357 1.56 22.27 0.92
C GLY A 357 0.11 22.53 0.51
N VAL A 358 -0.65 23.10 1.43
CA VAL A 358 -2.11 23.26 1.30
C VAL A 358 -2.58 24.18 0.17
N ASN A 359 -1.67 25.00 -0.38
CA ASN A 359 -1.97 25.94 -1.46
C ASN A 359 -1.63 25.40 -2.87
N ASP A 360 -0.95 24.26 -2.96
CA ASP A 360 -0.44 23.73 -4.23
C ASP A 360 -1.30 22.58 -4.77
N THR A 361 -2.63 22.72 -4.67
CA THR A 361 -3.57 21.70 -5.14
C THR A 361 -3.50 21.44 -6.65
N ALA A 362 -3.06 22.41 -7.45
CA ALA A 362 -2.87 22.23 -8.88
C ALA A 362 -1.74 21.22 -9.16
N ASP A 363 -0.57 21.37 -8.55
CA ASP A 363 0.56 20.44 -8.69
C ASP A 363 0.24 19.06 -8.12
N TYR A 364 -0.55 19.03 -7.03
CA TYR A 364 -1.09 17.78 -6.47
C TYR A 364 -1.94 17.04 -7.51
N LYS A 365 -2.93 17.74 -8.13
CA LYS A 365 -3.80 17.17 -9.17
C LYS A 365 -3.01 16.68 -10.39
N LEU A 366 -1.99 17.42 -10.84
CA LEU A 366 -1.10 16.97 -11.93
C LEU A 366 -0.38 15.67 -11.57
N SER A 367 0.17 15.58 -10.36
CA SER A 367 0.88 14.38 -9.90
C SER A 367 -0.05 13.17 -9.80
N ALA A 368 -1.26 13.35 -9.26
CA ALA A 368 -2.29 12.32 -9.21
C ALA A 368 -2.68 11.83 -10.61
N ALA A 369 -2.92 12.75 -11.56
CA ALA A 369 -3.25 12.39 -12.93
C ALA A 369 -2.12 11.61 -13.61
N ILE A 370 -0.87 12.02 -13.45
CA ILE A 370 0.28 11.29 -14.01
C ILE A 370 0.36 9.88 -13.40
N SER A 371 0.31 9.75 -12.08
CA SER A 371 0.39 8.45 -11.40
C SER A 371 -0.75 7.51 -11.81
N ILE A 372 -1.98 8.01 -11.82
CA ILE A 372 -3.19 7.20 -12.07
C ILE A 372 -3.33 6.85 -13.55
N LEU A 373 -3.08 7.77 -14.48
CA LEU A 373 -3.35 7.55 -15.90
C LEU A 373 -2.18 6.89 -16.65
N ALA A 374 -0.94 7.10 -16.18
CA ALA A 374 0.21 6.47 -16.80
C ALA A 374 0.46 5.03 -16.30
N SER A 375 -0.03 4.66 -15.10
CA SER A 375 0.03 3.28 -14.61
C SER A 375 -1.02 2.38 -15.25
N SER A 376 -0.66 1.15 -15.62
CA SER A 376 -1.65 0.14 -15.99
C SER A 376 -2.49 -0.29 -14.78
N THR A 377 -1.87 -0.41 -13.61
CA THR A 377 -2.53 -0.72 -12.33
C THR A 377 -2.09 0.31 -11.28
N PRO A 378 -2.78 1.47 -11.13
CA PRO A 378 -2.40 2.49 -10.17
C PRO A 378 -2.68 2.08 -8.73
N PHE A 379 -1.85 2.61 -7.82
CA PHE A 379 -2.01 2.48 -6.37
C PHE A 379 -2.03 3.87 -5.74
N ALA A 380 -3.00 4.11 -4.85
CA ALA A 380 -3.03 5.27 -3.97
C ALA A 380 -3.08 4.80 -2.51
N TYR A 381 -2.53 5.58 -1.60
CA TYR A 381 -2.59 5.32 -0.17
C TYR A 381 -3.81 6.01 0.42
N TYR A 382 -4.55 5.38 1.34
CA TYR A 382 -5.77 5.97 1.93
C TYR A 382 -5.54 7.40 2.43
N GLY A 383 -6.49 8.28 2.17
CA GLY A 383 -6.41 9.71 2.48
C GLY A 383 -5.62 10.53 1.44
N GLU A 384 -5.01 9.91 0.42
CA GLU A 384 -4.43 10.61 -0.71
C GLU A 384 -5.52 11.35 -1.50
N GLU A 385 -6.66 10.71 -1.67
CA GLU A 385 -7.81 11.26 -2.40
C GLU A 385 -8.41 12.53 -1.80
N ILE A 386 -8.13 12.79 -0.52
CA ILE A 386 -8.58 14.01 0.20
C ILE A 386 -7.44 14.92 0.61
N GLY A 387 -6.21 14.71 0.14
CA GLY A 387 -5.07 15.51 0.53
C GLY A 387 -4.76 15.46 2.03
N MET A 388 -4.95 14.32 2.67
CA MET A 388 -4.65 14.14 4.09
C MET A 388 -3.17 14.35 4.37
N SER A 389 -2.83 15.15 5.39
CA SER A 389 -1.46 15.38 5.86
C SER A 389 -0.99 14.33 6.86
N ASN A 390 0.29 14.38 7.23
CA ASN A 390 0.82 13.64 8.37
C ASN A 390 0.10 14.03 9.68
N GLY A 391 0.10 13.10 10.63
CA GLY A 391 -0.24 13.40 12.02
C GLY A 391 0.88 14.11 12.77
N GLY A 392 0.65 14.37 14.07
CA GLY A 392 1.56 15.13 14.92
C GLY A 392 2.87 14.44 15.33
N VAL A 393 3.18 13.26 14.79
CA VAL A 393 4.39 12.48 15.09
C VAL A 393 5.28 12.32 13.87
N PHE A 394 6.58 12.11 14.10
CA PHE A 394 7.59 11.99 13.04
C PHE A 394 7.66 10.57 12.46
N ASN A 395 8.21 10.44 11.25
CA ASN A 395 8.45 9.21 10.50
C ASN A 395 7.15 8.43 10.18
N ASP A 396 7.28 7.12 9.90
CA ASP A 396 6.19 6.23 9.52
C ASP A 396 4.93 6.35 10.39
N PRO A 397 5.02 6.46 11.73
CA PRO A 397 3.83 6.69 12.54
C PRO A 397 3.01 7.93 12.14
N GLY A 398 3.66 8.99 11.67
CA GLY A 398 2.98 10.24 11.24
C GLY A 398 2.16 10.06 9.98
N ILE A 399 2.66 9.29 9.02
CA ILE A 399 1.94 9.04 7.76
C ILE A 399 0.81 8.00 7.91
N ARG A 400 0.75 7.28 9.04
CA ARG A 400 -0.25 6.24 9.36
C ARG A 400 -1.38 6.76 10.27
N SER A 401 -1.67 8.06 10.24
CA SER A 401 -2.73 8.69 11.04
C SER A 401 -4.13 8.18 10.66
N PRO A 402 -5.09 8.22 11.60
CA PRO A 402 -6.49 7.85 11.34
C PRO A 402 -7.09 8.63 10.16
N MET A 403 -7.87 7.95 9.33
CA MET A 403 -8.56 8.53 8.17
C MET A 403 -9.46 9.71 8.55
N SER A 404 -9.38 10.78 7.77
CA SER A 404 -10.13 12.02 8.00
C SER A 404 -11.50 11.95 7.33
N TRP A 405 -12.48 11.32 8.00
CA TRP A 405 -13.87 11.26 7.51
C TRP A 405 -14.62 12.57 7.69
N THR A 406 -14.35 13.28 8.79
CA THR A 406 -14.95 14.58 9.13
C THR A 406 -13.92 15.53 9.69
N GLY A 407 -14.21 16.84 9.67
CA GLY A 407 -13.33 17.87 10.23
C GLY A 407 -13.26 17.92 11.76
N TYR A 408 -13.78 16.90 12.47
CA TYR A 408 -13.74 16.91 13.93
C TYR A 408 -12.32 16.63 14.46
N PRO A 409 -11.67 17.60 15.12
CA PRO A 409 -10.23 17.55 15.33
C PRO A 409 -9.75 16.51 16.35
N ARG A 410 -10.66 15.88 17.09
CA ARG A 410 -10.28 14.87 18.09
C ARG A 410 -10.36 13.44 17.56
N THR A 411 -11.28 13.18 16.66
CA THR A 411 -11.57 11.82 16.19
C THR A 411 -11.60 11.70 14.67
N ALA A 412 -11.58 12.80 13.94
CA ALA A 412 -11.68 12.83 12.48
C ALA A 412 -12.92 12.10 11.92
N GLY A 413 -13.91 11.75 12.75
CA GLY A 413 -14.99 10.82 12.38
C GLY A 413 -14.53 9.37 12.22
N PHE A 414 -13.28 9.07 12.51
CA PHE A 414 -12.69 7.73 12.48
C PHE A 414 -13.26 6.82 13.57
N THR A 415 -13.35 7.34 14.80
CA THR A 415 -13.85 6.63 16.00
C THR A 415 -14.87 7.47 16.76
N THR A 416 -15.65 6.82 17.61
CA THR A 416 -16.46 7.47 18.65
C THR A 416 -15.71 7.64 19.97
N GLY A 417 -14.61 6.91 20.15
CA GLY A 417 -13.73 6.97 21.31
C GLY A 417 -12.52 7.88 21.12
N LYS A 418 -11.42 7.53 21.77
CA LYS A 418 -10.12 8.21 21.59
C LYS A 418 -9.31 7.41 20.57
N PRO A 419 -8.89 8.02 19.45
CA PRO A 419 -8.02 7.35 18.49
C PRO A 419 -6.72 6.85 19.15
N TYR A 420 -6.23 5.70 18.71
CA TYR A 420 -4.96 5.15 19.18
C TYR A 420 -3.75 6.05 18.87
N ARG A 421 -3.92 6.97 17.90
CA ARG A 421 -2.90 7.92 17.42
C ARG A 421 -3.54 9.24 17.04
N ASP A 422 -2.73 10.30 16.98
CA ASP A 422 -3.19 11.63 16.57
C ASP A 422 -3.70 11.62 15.13
N VAL A 423 -4.78 12.34 14.90
CA VAL A 423 -5.36 12.56 13.57
C VAL A 423 -4.46 13.48 12.73
N ALA A 424 -4.71 13.56 11.43
CA ALA A 424 -3.99 14.42 10.51
C ALA A 424 -4.04 15.90 10.96
N ILE A 425 -2.92 16.62 10.79
CA ILE A 425 -2.81 18.02 11.22
C ILE A 425 -3.83 18.90 10.49
N ASN A 426 -4.13 18.61 9.22
CA ASN A 426 -5.06 19.38 8.38
C ASN A 426 -6.50 18.85 8.39
N VAL A 427 -6.88 18.01 9.35
CA VAL A 427 -8.22 17.38 9.42
C VAL A 427 -9.38 18.35 9.31
N ALA A 428 -9.23 19.58 9.83
CA ALA A 428 -10.28 20.59 9.79
C ALA A 428 -10.61 21.10 8.37
N SER A 429 -9.65 21.03 7.45
CA SER A 429 -9.79 21.55 6.08
C SER A 429 -9.74 20.46 5.00
N GLN A 430 -9.20 19.28 5.30
CA GLN A 430 -9.04 18.16 4.38
C GLN A 430 -9.68 16.90 4.98
N ASN A 431 -10.90 16.63 4.57
CA ASN A 431 -11.67 15.47 5.02
C ASN A 431 -12.81 15.15 4.05
N VAL A 432 -13.27 13.91 4.09
CA VAL A 432 -14.32 13.43 3.18
C VAL A 432 -15.59 14.28 3.25
N ALA A 433 -16.03 14.68 4.44
CA ALA A 433 -17.32 15.39 4.59
C ALA A 433 -17.32 16.79 3.97
N ILE A 434 -16.17 17.50 3.96
CA ILE A 434 -16.06 18.82 3.34
C ILE A 434 -15.90 18.71 1.82
N GLU A 435 -15.18 17.70 1.35
CA GLU A 435 -14.80 17.57 -0.06
C GLU A 435 -15.85 16.91 -0.91
N ALA A 436 -16.71 16.09 -0.32
CA ALA A 436 -17.76 15.39 -1.05
C ALA A 436 -18.74 16.36 -1.71
N GLY A 437 -18.82 16.31 -3.04
CA GLY A 437 -19.70 17.18 -3.86
C GLY A 437 -19.13 18.56 -4.18
N ASP A 438 -17.93 18.91 -3.67
CA ASP A 438 -17.23 20.13 -4.13
C ASP A 438 -16.44 19.82 -5.41
N PRO A 439 -16.82 20.36 -6.59
CA PRO A 439 -16.16 20.09 -7.86
C PRO A 439 -14.69 20.54 -7.88
N ASN A 440 -14.26 21.39 -6.96
CA ASN A 440 -12.88 21.86 -6.88
C ASN A 440 -12.01 20.98 -5.97
N SER A 441 -12.61 20.06 -5.20
CA SER A 441 -11.90 19.24 -4.23
C SER A 441 -10.95 18.24 -4.88
N LEU A 442 -10.05 17.67 -4.08
CA LEU A 442 -9.22 16.56 -4.48
C LEU A 442 -10.05 15.28 -4.61
N LEU A 443 -10.99 15.06 -3.71
CA LEU A 443 -11.86 13.88 -3.70
C LEU A 443 -12.62 13.73 -5.02
N GLU A 444 -13.27 14.81 -5.49
CA GLU A 444 -14.02 14.75 -6.76
C GLU A 444 -13.09 14.61 -7.97
N TYR A 445 -11.88 15.15 -7.89
CA TYR A 445 -10.87 14.95 -8.94
C TYR A 445 -10.37 13.49 -9.00
N TYR A 446 -10.09 12.85 -7.86
CA TYR A 446 -9.75 11.42 -7.81
C TYR A 446 -10.90 10.55 -8.31
N ARG A 447 -12.13 10.88 -7.92
CA ARG A 447 -13.33 10.20 -8.43
C ARG A 447 -13.44 10.30 -9.96
N ALA A 448 -13.17 11.47 -10.53
CA ALA A 448 -13.15 11.66 -11.97
C ALA A 448 -12.08 10.81 -12.66
N LEU A 449 -10.85 10.75 -12.10
CA LEU A 449 -9.76 9.93 -12.62
C LEU A 449 -10.08 8.43 -12.59
N TYR A 450 -10.63 7.93 -11.48
CA TYR A 450 -10.96 6.52 -11.34
C TYR A 450 -12.19 6.13 -12.18
N THR A 451 -13.20 7.00 -12.27
CA THR A 451 -14.35 6.81 -13.16
C THR A 451 -13.90 6.74 -14.61
N LEU A 452 -13.05 7.66 -15.06
CA LEU A 452 -12.48 7.65 -16.39
C LEU A 452 -11.78 6.31 -16.70
N ARG A 453 -10.98 5.78 -15.77
CA ARG A 453 -10.32 4.48 -15.95
C ARG A 453 -11.29 3.32 -16.02
N ARG A 454 -12.33 3.31 -15.18
CA ARG A 454 -13.37 2.27 -15.17
C ARG A 454 -14.13 2.26 -16.50
N ASP A 455 -14.47 3.44 -17.03
CA ASP A 455 -15.25 3.61 -18.25
C ASP A 455 -14.41 3.38 -19.53
N HIS A 456 -13.07 3.52 -19.41
CA HIS A 456 -12.11 3.33 -20.49
C HIS A 456 -11.00 2.34 -20.11
N PRO A 457 -11.23 1.02 -20.27
CA PRO A 457 -10.27 -0.03 -19.94
C PRO A 457 -8.90 0.11 -20.65
N VAL A 458 -8.84 0.91 -21.72
CA VAL A 458 -7.59 1.20 -22.44
C VAL A 458 -6.48 1.75 -21.54
N PHE A 459 -6.82 2.43 -20.44
CA PHE A 459 -5.82 2.88 -19.48
C PHE A 459 -5.07 1.74 -18.78
N GLY A 460 -5.70 0.57 -18.62
CA GLY A 460 -5.07 -0.62 -18.04
C GLY A 460 -4.51 -1.60 -19.07
N THR A 461 -5.10 -1.66 -20.26
CA THR A 461 -4.83 -2.73 -21.24
C THR A 461 -4.25 -2.24 -22.56
N GLY A 462 -4.38 -0.93 -22.89
CA GLY A 462 -3.90 -0.35 -24.13
C GLY A 462 -2.39 -0.13 -24.16
N GLU A 463 -1.81 -0.20 -25.35
CA GLU A 463 -0.42 0.16 -25.59
C GLU A 463 -0.21 1.66 -25.30
N MET A 464 0.79 1.99 -24.49
CA MET A 464 1.13 3.38 -24.18
C MET A 464 2.28 3.87 -25.06
N ILE A 465 2.07 5.02 -25.71
CA ILE A 465 3.10 5.73 -26.48
C ILE A 465 3.31 7.10 -25.87
N VAL A 466 4.47 7.32 -25.29
CA VAL A 466 4.90 8.61 -24.73
C VAL A 466 5.46 9.48 -25.86
N GLN A 467 5.00 10.73 -25.94
CA GLN A 467 5.33 11.67 -27.02
C GLN A 467 6.11 12.88 -26.53
N SER A 468 6.47 12.91 -25.24
CA SER A 468 7.25 13.97 -24.60
C SER A 468 8.63 13.52 -24.18
N ASN A 469 9.53 14.48 -24.02
CA ASN A 469 10.93 14.28 -23.60
C ASN A 469 11.22 14.94 -22.25
N ALA A 470 12.33 14.58 -21.64
CA ALA A 470 12.81 15.25 -20.44
C ALA A 470 13.07 16.75 -20.72
N GLY A 471 12.60 17.60 -19.82
CA GLY A 471 12.67 19.05 -19.94
C GLY A 471 11.46 19.68 -20.63
N ASP A 472 10.59 18.92 -21.28
CA ASP A 472 9.37 19.46 -21.89
C ASP A 472 8.42 20.01 -20.79
N PRO A 473 7.70 21.12 -21.08
CA PRO A 473 6.75 21.73 -20.14
C PRO A 473 5.43 20.95 -20.03
N ALA A 474 5.30 19.83 -20.74
CA ALA A 474 4.09 19.01 -20.74
C ALA A 474 4.40 17.54 -20.92
N LEU A 475 3.59 16.67 -20.33
CA LEU A 475 3.54 15.25 -20.63
C LEU A 475 2.38 14.97 -21.61
N VAL A 476 2.72 14.39 -22.75
CA VAL A 476 1.76 13.90 -23.73
C VAL A 476 1.99 12.41 -23.96
N PHE A 477 0.95 11.62 -23.81
CA PHE A 477 0.98 10.20 -24.16
C PHE A 477 -0.39 9.72 -24.64
N THR A 478 -0.40 8.64 -25.40
CA THR A 478 -1.61 7.96 -25.84
C THR A 478 -1.69 6.55 -25.30
N ARG A 479 -2.88 6.04 -25.11
CA ARG A 479 -3.20 4.64 -24.87
C ARG A 479 -4.10 4.14 -25.98
N THR A 480 -3.71 3.08 -26.69
CA THR A 480 -4.43 2.54 -27.83
C THR A 480 -4.75 1.07 -27.61
N GLY A 481 -6.03 0.73 -27.65
CA GLY A 481 -6.56 -0.63 -27.63
C GLY A 481 -7.20 -1.00 -28.97
N SER A 482 -7.92 -2.14 -29.04
CA SER A 482 -8.63 -2.57 -30.24
C SER A 482 -9.80 -1.65 -30.59
N ASP A 483 -10.54 -1.19 -29.59
CA ASP A 483 -11.84 -0.49 -29.77
C ASP A 483 -11.90 0.85 -29.01
N ASP A 484 -10.84 1.23 -28.33
CA ASP A 484 -10.75 2.44 -27.53
C ASP A 484 -9.37 3.09 -27.66
N GLU A 485 -9.34 4.42 -27.65
CA GLU A 485 -8.11 5.20 -27.72
C GLU A 485 -8.24 6.44 -26.85
N ALA A 486 -7.20 6.71 -26.06
CA ALA A 486 -7.14 7.88 -25.20
C ALA A 486 -5.86 8.68 -25.44
N ALA A 487 -5.97 10.01 -25.44
CA ALA A 487 -4.85 10.95 -25.43
C ALA A 487 -4.85 11.71 -24.09
N VAL A 488 -3.74 11.68 -23.39
CA VAL A 488 -3.52 12.39 -22.12
C VAL A 488 -2.52 13.52 -22.34
N LEU A 489 -2.94 14.74 -21.99
CA LEU A 489 -2.16 15.96 -22.14
C LEU A 489 -2.09 16.68 -20.79
N VAL A 490 -0.92 16.67 -20.18
CA VAL A 490 -0.65 17.27 -18.86
C VAL A 490 0.23 18.50 -19.07
N ASN A 491 -0.34 19.67 -18.93
CA ASN A 491 0.42 20.93 -18.95
C ASN A 491 1.01 21.20 -17.55
N LEU A 492 2.32 21.08 -17.43
CA LEU A 492 3.06 21.29 -16.17
C LEU A 492 3.38 22.77 -15.93
N SER A 493 3.35 23.61 -16.99
CA SER A 493 3.79 25.01 -16.93
C SER A 493 2.71 25.96 -16.38
N ASP A 494 3.16 27.15 -15.99
CA ASP A 494 2.29 28.21 -15.47
C ASP A 494 1.60 29.05 -16.57
N ALA A 495 1.71 28.61 -17.84
CA ALA A 495 1.06 29.26 -18.98
C ALA A 495 0.29 28.25 -19.83
N PRO A 496 -0.76 28.66 -20.56
CA PRO A 496 -1.41 27.79 -21.52
C PRO A 496 -0.44 27.27 -22.58
N GLN A 497 -0.54 26.00 -22.96
CA GLN A 497 0.31 25.35 -23.96
C GLN A 497 -0.51 24.79 -25.11
N SER A 498 -0.08 25.06 -26.34
CA SER A 498 -0.61 24.35 -27.50
C SER A 498 0.07 22.99 -27.61
N LEU A 499 -0.66 21.93 -27.27
CA LEU A 499 -0.16 20.56 -27.23
C LEU A 499 -0.74 19.75 -28.40
N SER A 500 0.09 18.83 -28.91
CA SER A 500 -0.28 17.94 -30.01
C SER A 500 -0.09 16.49 -29.58
N ALA A 501 -1.14 15.66 -29.68
CA ALA A 501 -1.08 14.22 -29.51
C ALA A 501 -1.26 13.52 -30.86
N THR A 502 -0.36 12.56 -31.18
CA THR A 502 -0.55 11.67 -32.32
C THR A 502 -1.57 10.60 -31.96
N VAL A 503 -2.67 10.54 -32.70
CA VAL A 503 -3.82 9.67 -32.46
C VAL A 503 -4.32 9.07 -33.79
N GLY A 504 -5.20 8.09 -33.72
CA GLY A 504 -5.91 7.60 -34.91
C GLY A 504 -6.89 8.64 -35.46
N GLU A 505 -7.32 8.45 -36.72
CA GLU A 505 -8.38 9.27 -37.31
C GLU A 505 -9.68 9.08 -36.56
N GLY A 506 -10.41 10.18 -36.31
CA GLY A 506 -11.72 10.14 -35.65
C GLY A 506 -12.08 11.40 -34.90
N ARG A 507 -13.15 11.31 -34.13
CA ARG A 507 -13.59 12.36 -33.20
C ARG A 507 -13.20 11.97 -31.78
N PHE A 508 -12.80 12.96 -31.01
CA PHE A 508 -12.36 12.79 -29.62
C PHE A 508 -13.18 13.69 -28.70
N VAL A 509 -13.59 13.15 -27.56
CA VAL A 509 -14.34 13.85 -26.52
C VAL A 509 -13.44 14.07 -25.34
N GLN A 510 -13.45 15.26 -24.75
CA GLN A 510 -12.80 15.47 -23.46
C GLN A 510 -13.56 14.69 -22.40
N SER A 511 -12.88 13.74 -21.76
CA SER A 511 -13.50 12.73 -20.88
C SER A 511 -13.10 12.87 -19.42
N LEU A 512 -12.05 13.63 -19.09
CA LEU A 512 -11.71 13.98 -17.71
C LEU A 512 -12.44 15.28 -17.34
N HIS A 513 -13.51 15.16 -16.57
CA HIS A 513 -14.25 16.27 -16.00
C HIS A 513 -14.84 15.88 -14.65
N VAL A 514 -14.88 16.81 -13.73
CA VAL A 514 -15.52 16.66 -12.43
C VAL A 514 -17.02 16.92 -12.52
N VAL A 515 -17.75 16.48 -11.54
CA VAL A 515 -19.21 16.64 -11.47
C VAL A 515 -19.60 18.12 -11.65
N GLY A 516 -20.50 18.38 -12.59
CA GLY A 516 -21.02 19.73 -12.88
C GLY A 516 -20.29 20.48 -13.99
N GLU A 517 -19.17 19.99 -14.48
CA GLU A 517 -18.54 20.56 -15.68
C GLU A 517 -19.24 20.11 -16.95
N THR A 518 -19.38 21.04 -17.91
CA THR A 518 -19.89 20.72 -19.24
C THR A 518 -18.71 20.50 -20.19
N PRO A 519 -18.52 19.29 -20.72
CA PRO A 519 -17.41 19.04 -21.64
C PRO A 519 -17.57 19.87 -22.93
N PRO A 520 -16.45 20.29 -23.53
CA PRO A 520 -16.47 20.94 -24.83
C PRO A 520 -17.00 19.98 -25.90
N PRO A 521 -17.48 20.51 -27.05
CA PRO A 521 -17.91 19.65 -28.15
C PRO A 521 -16.76 18.77 -28.65
N PRO A 522 -17.08 17.58 -29.22
CA PRO A 522 -16.06 16.67 -29.75
C PRO A 522 -15.18 17.33 -30.81
N ILE A 523 -13.88 17.08 -30.75
CA ILE A 523 -12.84 17.58 -31.66
C ILE A 523 -12.46 16.46 -32.63
N ALA A 524 -12.37 16.77 -33.93
CA ALA A 524 -11.86 15.83 -34.93
C ALA A 524 -10.32 15.84 -34.92
N SER A 525 -9.69 14.67 -35.09
CA SER A 525 -8.25 14.60 -35.39
C SER A 525 -8.03 15.08 -36.83
N GLU A 526 -6.93 15.80 -37.05
CA GLU A 526 -6.52 16.27 -38.36
C GLU A 526 -5.18 15.64 -38.76
N SER A 527 -5.16 14.85 -39.81
CA SER A 527 -3.96 14.11 -40.25
C SER A 527 -3.31 13.29 -39.13
N GLY A 528 -4.13 12.59 -38.32
CA GLY A 528 -3.65 11.77 -37.22
C GLY A 528 -3.15 12.56 -36.00
N LYS A 529 -3.55 13.84 -35.85
CA LYS A 529 -3.16 14.68 -34.73
C LYS A 529 -4.36 15.32 -34.06
N LEU A 530 -4.34 15.34 -32.74
CA LEU A 530 -5.23 16.13 -31.90
C LEU A 530 -4.45 17.32 -31.37
N ILE A 531 -4.82 18.54 -31.76
CA ILE A 531 -4.14 19.77 -31.36
C ILE A 531 -5.10 20.60 -30.50
N VAL A 532 -4.68 20.90 -29.27
CA VAL A 532 -5.49 21.64 -28.31
C VAL A 532 -4.64 22.58 -27.45
N THR A 533 -5.23 23.68 -26.99
CA THR A 533 -4.58 24.57 -26.02
C THR A 533 -5.02 24.20 -24.62
N VAL A 534 -4.13 23.55 -23.87
CA VAL A 534 -4.36 23.12 -22.48
C VAL A 534 -4.00 24.27 -21.53
N PRO A 535 -4.90 24.69 -20.63
CA PRO A 535 -4.63 25.74 -19.65
C PRO A 535 -3.40 25.41 -18.76
N ALA A 536 -2.86 26.43 -18.10
CA ALA A 536 -1.78 26.28 -17.14
C ALA A 536 -2.14 25.26 -16.04
N LYS A 537 -1.18 24.44 -15.62
CA LYS A 537 -1.32 23.47 -14.51
C LYS A 537 -2.60 22.60 -14.63
N THR A 538 -2.88 22.11 -15.83
CA THR A 538 -4.11 21.36 -16.13
C THR A 538 -3.82 20.04 -16.85
N THR A 539 -4.62 19.03 -16.56
CA THR A 539 -4.66 17.77 -17.30
C THR A 539 -5.93 17.70 -18.13
N TRP A 540 -5.80 17.48 -19.43
CA TRP A 540 -6.89 17.12 -20.32
C TRP A 540 -6.73 15.69 -20.82
N VAL A 541 -7.84 14.98 -20.87
CA VAL A 541 -7.92 13.64 -21.43
C VAL A 541 -9.00 13.58 -22.48
N PHE A 542 -8.64 13.12 -23.65
CA PHE A 542 -9.56 12.91 -24.76
C PHE A 542 -9.67 11.42 -25.05
N THR A 543 -10.89 10.92 -25.18
CA THR A 543 -11.14 9.54 -25.62
C THR A 543 -11.87 9.55 -26.96
N LYS A 544 -11.58 8.54 -27.78
CA LYS A 544 -12.21 8.42 -29.10
C LYS A 544 -13.69 8.19 -28.94
N SER A 545 -14.52 9.02 -29.59
CA SER A 545 -15.97 8.82 -29.59
C SER A 545 -16.32 7.57 -30.40
N ARG A 546 -17.17 6.74 -29.83
CA ARG A 546 -17.71 5.53 -30.49
C ARG A 546 -18.67 5.90 -31.63
#